data_0db33c47f10f670bf6ed93bc47632819
#
_entry.id   0db33c47f10f670bf6ed93bc47632819
#
_cell.length_a   1.000
_cell.length_b   1.000
_cell.length_c   1.000
_cell.angle_alpha   90.00
_cell.angle_beta   90.00
_cell.angle_gamma   90.00
#
_symmetry.space_group_name_H-M   'P 1'
#
loop_
_entity.id
_entity.type
_entity.pdbx_description
1 polymer ?
#
loop_
_entity_poly.entity_id
_entity_poly.type
_entity_poly.pdbx_seq_one_letter_code
_entity_poly.pdbx_strand_id
1 'polypeptide(L)'
;MKRLTENQSRHSLTTQICLWVIGFVSVLFVAALFIMFYYARKSIYQEAMEKARQTLRTTELRIDNTLSEVETATRSMHWTIEKRLNRPEIMDSLCRQLLKVNPHIQGCTVAFEPGVYPQYGIYHEVHAYRSQTDSNEVHVSVNDCKQPYTRQKWYFIPLHQEKPIWIDPYVDVEHGETSFITSYGMPLRNKEGDLVGVLSAHISMKWFADLVLSLQPFPHSHASVMGTDGHLIIHPDSTLEEHEAYFQESFNNPTSDGHLAAISMKTGHIGHSEINMGGRHGFIFYHPFKNAGWSVSIVCPESDIFSSYDALLRLTIIISLIGLVLLALFCLFISHYQLKPLQQLVDAAHRMANGQLDEPVKVSHRTDEVGYVQNVFRQMQQSIGQHIADITHLTDVLRQRNEDLRLAYDQAREADRMKDAVILNMSDRMEQSVKAIHATVGDFRQHVADMDADECRQMADKIQQHTEITTELLGNLLGIADRKGEGSL
;
A
#
# COMPACT_ATOMS: atom_id res chain seq x y z
N MET A 1 40.05 39.27 45.45
CA MET A 1 39.38 37.96 45.37
C MET A 1 38.42 37.98 44.21
N LYS A 2 38.70 37.15 43.20
CA LYS A 2 38.00 37.09 41.92
C LYS A 2 36.54 36.63 42.09
N ARG A 3 35.57 37.47 41.64
CA ARG A 3 34.18 37.04 41.42
C ARG A 3 34.19 36.10 40.22
N LEU A 4 34.03 34.86 40.46
CA LEU A 4 33.67 33.88 39.45
C LEU A 4 32.15 34.01 39.24
N THR A 5 31.77 34.75 38.19
CA THR A 5 30.42 34.74 37.65
C THR A 5 30.30 33.48 36.75
N GLU A 6 29.95 32.39 37.38
CA GLU A 6 29.53 31.19 36.67
C GLU A 6 28.06 31.41 36.23
N ASN A 7 27.93 31.89 35.03
CA ASN A 7 26.65 32.01 34.32
C ASN A 7 26.29 30.60 33.79
N GLN A 8 26.05 29.67 34.70
CA GLN A 8 25.37 28.44 34.36
C GLN A 8 23.90 28.78 34.13
N SER A 9 23.50 28.80 32.86
CA SER A 9 22.10 28.76 32.47
C SER A 9 21.49 27.47 33.05
N ARG A 10 21.04 27.54 34.29
CA ARG A 10 20.25 26.46 34.91
C ARG A 10 18.95 26.36 34.10
N HIS A 11 18.95 25.47 33.09
CA HIS A 11 17.68 25.05 32.52
C HIS A 11 16.83 24.53 33.66
N SER A 12 15.73 25.18 33.92
CA SER A 12 14.77 24.76 34.94
C SER A 12 14.49 23.26 34.73
N LEU A 13 14.52 22.49 35.81
CA LEU A 13 14.19 21.06 35.83
C LEU A 13 12.90 20.80 35.07
N THR A 14 11.97 21.70 35.17
CA THR A 14 10.70 21.80 34.42
C THR A 14 10.88 21.81 32.92
N THR A 15 11.78 22.65 32.43
CA THR A 15 12.04 22.77 30.98
C THR A 15 12.67 21.46 30.44
N GLN A 16 13.55 20.87 31.25
CA GLN A 16 14.15 19.57 30.90
C GLN A 16 13.11 18.46 30.89
N ILE A 17 12.23 18.36 31.86
CA ILE A 17 11.15 17.35 31.89
C ILE A 17 10.22 17.53 30.69
N CYS A 18 9.78 18.77 30.39
CA CYS A 18 8.96 19.05 29.25
C CYS A 18 9.64 18.65 27.93
N LEU A 19 10.93 18.95 27.76
CA LEU A 19 11.71 18.55 26.57
C LEU A 19 11.83 17.02 26.46
N TRP A 20 12.06 16.33 27.57
CA TRP A 20 12.11 14.87 27.58
C TRP A 20 10.77 14.23 27.21
N VAL A 21 9.67 14.74 27.78
CA VAL A 21 8.32 14.25 27.48
C VAL A 21 7.97 14.50 26.02
N ILE A 22 8.22 15.71 25.51
CA ILE A 22 7.97 16.04 24.08
C ILE A 22 8.83 15.14 23.19
N GLY A 23 10.13 15.02 23.49
CA GLY A 23 11.05 14.19 22.71
C GLY A 23 10.61 12.73 22.68
N PHE A 24 10.26 12.18 23.83
CA PHE A 24 9.80 10.80 23.96
C PHE A 24 8.48 10.54 23.22
N VAL A 25 7.47 11.38 23.42
CA VAL A 25 6.17 11.25 22.72
C VAL A 25 6.37 11.40 21.21
N SER A 26 7.25 12.32 20.77
CA SER A 26 7.55 12.51 19.36
C SER A 26 8.20 11.26 18.74
N VAL A 27 9.16 10.64 19.44
CA VAL A 27 9.82 9.41 18.97
C VAL A 27 8.83 8.26 18.86
N LEU A 28 8.01 8.07 19.90
CA LEU A 28 6.95 7.04 19.88
C LEU A 28 5.97 7.24 18.74
N PHE A 29 5.57 8.47 18.54
CA PHE A 29 4.61 8.81 17.51
C PHE A 29 5.18 8.59 16.12
N VAL A 30 6.44 9.01 15.88
CA VAL A 30 7.15 8.76 14.61
C VAL A 30 7.33 7.25 14.38
N ALA A 31 7.69 6.50 15.42
CA ALA A 31 7.82 5.04 15.31
C ALA A 31 6.47 4.37 14.97
N ALA A 32 5.39 4.77 15.64
CA ALA A 32 4.05 4.26 15.37
C ALA A 32 3.58 4.58 13.94
N LEU A 33 3.83 5.81 13.49
CA LEU A 33 3.54 6.21 12.11
C LEU A 33 4.34 5.40 11.09
N PHE A 34 5.64 5.22 11.34
CA PHE A 34 6.49 4.44 10.43
C PHE A 34 5.96 3.00 10.29
N ILE A 35 5.60 2.37 11.40
CA ILE A 35 5.02 1.02 11.39
C ILE A 35 3.70 1.01 10.65
N MET A 36 2.79 1.93 10.97
CA MET A 36 1.49 2.04 10.32
C MET A 36 1.65 2.19 8.80
N PHE A 37 2.54 3.08 8.35
CA PHE A 37 2.76 3.32 6.93
C PHE A 37 3.45 2.14 6.24
N TYR A 38 4.39 1.47 6.91
CA TYR A 38 5.00 0.25 6.37
C TYR A 38 3.95 -0.84 6.11
N TYR A 39 3.08 -1.11 7.09
CA TYR A 39 2.02 -2.10 6.93
C TYR A 39 0.94 -1.66 5.94
N ALA A 40 0.56 -0.39 5.94
CA ALA A 40 -0.40 0.16 4.98
C ALA A 40 0.11 0.00 3.54
N ARG A 41 1.37 0.37 3.27
CA ARG A 41 1.98 0.19 1.95
C ARG A 41 2.00 -1.27 1.52
N LYS A 42 2.40 -2.16 2.42
CA LYS A 42 2.42 -3.61 2.16
C LYS A 42 1.02 -4.15 1.89
N SER A 43 0.02 -3.72 2.66
CA SER A 43 -1.37 -4.15 2.49
C SER A 43 -1.94 -3.67 1.16
N ILE A 44 -1.74 -2.40 0.81
CA ILE A 44 -2.19 -1.82 -0.47
C ILE A 44 -1.53 -2.53 -1.65
N TYR A 45 -0.22 -2.81 -1.55
CA TYR A 45 0.49 -3.58 -2.56
C TYR A 45 -0.13 -4.97 -2.74
N GLN A 46 -0.39 -5.70 -1.66
CA GLN A 46 -1.01 -7.03 -1.73
C GLN A 46 -2.43 -6.99 -2.29
N GLU A 47 -3.22 -6.01 -1.90
CA GLU A 47 -4.58 -5.81 -2.43
C GLU A 47 -4.56 -5.49 -3.93
N ALA A 48 -3.64 -4.61 -4.37
CA ALA A 48 -3.47 -4.27 -5.78
C ALA A 48 -3.04 -5.48 -6.61
N MET A 49 -2.09 -6.28 -6.09
CA MET A 49 -1.65 -7.53 -6.71
C MET A 49 -2.80 -8.52 -6.88
N GLU A 50 -3.60 -8.70 -5.83
CA GLU A 50 -4.73 -9.64 -5.88
C GLU A 50 -5.83 -9.13 -6.83
N LYS A 51 -6.14 -7.84 -6.80
CA LYS A 51 -7.11 -7.22 -7.71
C LYS A 51 -6.69 -7.38 -9.18
N ALA A 52 -5.44 -7.08 -9.51
CA ALA A 52 -4.93 -7.23 -10.88
C ALA A 52 -4.96 -8.70 -11.33
N ARG A 53 -4.52 -9.62 -10.48
CA ARG A 53 -4.55 -11.06 -10.74
C ARG A 53 -5.97 -11.57 -10.93
N GLN A 54 -6.91 -11.17 -10.09
CA GLN A 54 -8.31 -11.58 -10.19
C GLN A 54 -8.98 -11.03 -11.45
N THR A 55 -8.67 -9.79 -11.82
CA THR A 55 -9.14 -9.17 -13.06
C THR A 55 -8.64 -9.94 -14.28
N LEU A 56 -7.33 -10.25 -14.33
CA LEU A 56 -6.75 -11.08 -15.39
C LEU A 56 -7.40 -12.46 -15.47
N ARG A 57 -7.48 -13.15 -14.35
CA ARG A 57 -8.05 -14.50 -14.29
C ARG A 57 -9.51 -14.55 -14.75
N THR A 58 -10.32 -13.57 -14.33
CA THR A 58 -11.72 -13.51 -14.75
C THR A 58 -11.84 -13.31 -16.26
N THR A 59 -10.97 -12.49 -16.82
CA THR A 59 -10.95 -12.22 -18.26
C THR A 59 -10.39 -13.39 -19.04
N GLU A 60 -9.31 -14.00 -18.58
CA GLU A 60 -8.78 -15.23 -19.15
C GLU A 60 -9.87 -16.30 -19.24
N LEU A 61 -10.58 -16.57 -18.15
CA LEU A 61 -11.66 -17.56 -18.14
C LEU A 61 -12.78 -17.21 -19.12
N ARG A 62 -13.13 -15.93 -19.24
CA ARG A 62 -14.16 -15.48 -20.18
C ARG A 62 -13.73 -15.68 -21.64
N ILE A 63 -12.49 -15.37 -21.94
CA ILE A 63 -11.92 -15.55 -23.28
C ILE A 63 -11.76 -17.04 -23.59
N ASP A 64 -11.15 -17.80 -22.69
CA ASP A 64 -10.95 -19.24 -22.88
C ASP A 64 -12.28 -19.99 -23.04
N ASN A 65 -13.34 -19.59 -22.35
CA ASN A 65 -14.66 -20.15 -22.55
C ASN A 65 -15.17 -19.88 -23.97
N THR A 66 -15.03 -18.63 -24.46
CA THR A 66 -15.46 -18.30 -25.82
C THR A 66 -14.63 -19.04 -26.87
N LEU A 67 -13.29 -19.12 -26.68
CA LEU A 67 -12.42 -19.91 -27.56
C LEU A 67 -12.83 -21.39 -27.56
N SER A 68 -13.09 -21.95 -26.37
CA SER A 68 -13.52 -23.35 -26.22
C SER A 68 -14.90 -23.62 -26.85
N GLU A 69 -15.81 -22.67 -26.81
CA GLU A 69 -17.10 -22.74 -27.51
C GLU A 69 -16.88 -22.82 -29.03
N VAL A 70 -16.01 -21.96 -29.57
CA VAL A 70 -15.66 -21.98 -31.01
C VAL A 70 -14.97 -23.28 -31.39
N GLU A 71 -14.00 -23.75 -30.61
CA GLU A 71 -13.34 -25.05 -30.83
C GLU A 71 -14.34 -26.18 -30.84
N THR A 72 -15.23 -26.25 -29.87
CA THR A 72 -16.21 -27.31 -29.74
C THR A 72 -17.17 -27.32 -30.90
N ALA A 73 -17.68 -26.13 -31.27
CA ALA A 73 -18.59 -25.96 -32.41
C ALA A 73 -17.91 -26.39 -33.73
N THR A 74 -16.66 -25.92 -33.90
CA THR A 74 -15.85 -26.23 -35.12
C THR A 74 -15.52 -27.70 -35.20
N ARG A 75 -15.14 -28.32 -34.10
CA ARG A 75 -14.84 -29.77 -33.99
C ARG A 75 -16.08 -30.62 -34.31
N SER A 76 -17.22 -30.22 -33.80
CA SER A 76 -18.50 -30.88 -34.07
C SER A 76 -18.86 -30.80 -35.58
N MET A 77 -18.64 -29.62 -36.21
CA MET A 77 -18.85 -29.41 -37.60
C MET A 77 -17.82 -30.16 -38.47
N HIS A 78 -16.56 -30.18 -38.07
CA HIS A 78 -15.45 -30.90 -38.68
C HIS A 78 -15.81 -32.38 -38.88
N TRP A 79 -16.23 -33.06 -37.78
CA TRP A 79 -16.66 -34.45 -37.86
C TRP A 79 -17.86 -34.64 -38.82
N THR A 80 -18.77 -33.69 -38.91
CA THR A 80 -19.91 -33.74 -39.82
C THR A 80 -19.48 -33.60 -41.25
N ILE A 81 -18.51 -32.72 -41.54
CA ILE A 81 -17.93 -32.48 -42.86
C ILE A 81 -17.15 -33.70 -43.36
N GLU A 82 -16.27 -34.28 -42.52
CA GLU A 82 -15.47 -35.45 -42.90
C GLU A 82 -16.35 -36.64 -43.33
N LYS A 83 -17.48 -36.84 -42.67
CA LYS A 83 -18.45 -37.89 -43.04
C LYS A 83 -19.19 -37.62 -44.35
N ARG A 84 -19.17 -36.39 -44.86
CA ARG A 84 -19.94 -35.94 -46.01
C ARG A 84 -19.05 -35.35 -47.10
N LEU A 85 -17.77 -35.67 -47.13
CA LEU A 85 -16.84 -35.25 -48.19
C LEU A 85 -17.27 -35.66 -49.61
N ASN A 86 -18.06 -36.72 -49.72
CA ASN A 86 -18.63 -37.13 -50.99
C ASN A 86 -19.79 -36.21 -51.50
N ARG A 87 -20.17 -35.21 -50.69
CA ARG A 87 -21.27 -34.29 -51.01
C ARG A 87 -20.83 -32.85 -50.81
N PRO A 88 -19.92 -32.31 -51.62
CA PRO A 88 -19.40 -30.96 -51.49
C PRO A 88 -20.48 -29.88 -51.66
N GLU A 89 -21.58 -30.16 -52.34
CA GLU A 89 -22.71 -29.28 -52.53
C GLU A 89 -23.45 -28.84 -51.23
N ILE A 90 -23.25 -29.53 -50.14
CA ILE A 90 -23.89 -29.18 -48.85
C ILE A 90 -23.00 -28.34 -47.94
N MET A 91 -21.75 -28.07 -48.30
CA MET A 91 -20.79 -27.37 -47.44
C MET A 91 -21.23 -25.96 -47.12
N ASP A 92 -21.89 -25.28 -48.08
CA ASP A 92 -22.49 -23.94 -47.86
C ASP A 92 -23.53 -23.96 -46.71
N SER A 93 -24.40 -24.97 -46.75
CA SER A 93 -25.42 -25.14 -45.69
C SER A 93 -24.80 -25.44 -44.33
N LEU A 94 -23.76 -26.25 -44.30
CA LEU A 94 -23.04 -26.59 -43.04
C LEU A 94 -22.31 -25.37 -42.47
N CYS A 95 -21.58 -24.60 -43.28
CA CYS A 95 -20.93 -23.37 -42.85
C CYS A 95 -21.96 -22.34 -42.37
N ARG A 96 -23.07 -22.15 -43.10
CA ARG A 96 -24.17 -21.27 -42.66
C ARG A 96 -24.78 -21.70 -41.33
N GLN A 97 -24.96 -23.02 -41.14
CA GLN A 97 -25.49 -23.57 -39.87
C GLN A 97 -24.53 -23.31 -38.73
N LEU A 98 -23.21 -23.48 -38.90
CA LEU A 98 -22.21 -23.18 -37.88
C LEU A 98 -22.32 -21.74 -37.40
N LEU A 99 -22.42 -20.79 -38.33
CA LEU A 99 -22.55 -19.38 -37.98
C LEU A 99 -23.88 -19.10 -37.28
N LYS A 100 -25.00 -19.62 -37.78
CA LYS A 100 -26.32 -19.36 -37.17
C LYS A 100 -26.41 -19.76 -35.70
N VAL A 101 -25.77 -20.88 -35.33
CA VAL A 101 -25.86 -21.42 -33.95
C VAL A 101 -24.81 -20.79 -33.05
N ASN A 102 -23.72 -20.25 -33.58
CA ASN A 102 -22.60 -19.74 -32.81
C ASN A 102 -22.37 -18.24 -33.07
N PRO A 103 -22.88 -17.34 -32.24
CA PRO A 103 -22.84 -15.90 -32.48
C PRO A 103 -21.40 -15.32 -32.46
N HIS A 104 -20.46 -15.97 -31.78
CA HIS A 104 -19.06 -15.55 -31.72
C HIS A 104 -18.27 -15.86 -33.00
N ILE A 105 -18.76 -16.79 -33.87
CA ILE A 105 -18.15 -17.11 -35.15
C ILE A 105 -18.62 -16.09 -36.16
N GLN A 106 -17.67 -15.31 -36.73
CA GLN A 106 -17.92 -14.32 -37.77
C GLN A 106 -17.85 -14.88 -39.18
N GLY A 107 -16.98 -15.88 -39.36
CA GLY A 107 -16.83 -16.56 -40.65
C GLY A 107 -16.52 -18.05 -40.45
N CYS A 108 -16.85 -18.81 -41.50
CA CYS A 108 -16.50 -20.23 -41.59
C CYS A 108 -16.08 -20.54 -43.02
N THR A 109 -14.89 -21.09 -43.19
CA THR A 109 -14.37 -21.47 -44.49
C THR A 109 -14.06 -22.97 -44.51
N VAL A 110 -14.52 -23.64 -45.54
CA VAL A 110 -14.10 -24.99 -45.90
C VAL A 110 -13.39 -24.88 -47.24
N ALA A 111 -12.10 -25.22 -47.27
CA ALA A 111 -11.32 -25.18 -48.49
C ALA A 111 -10.58 -26.53 -48.65
N PHE A 112 -10.57 -26.99 -49.87
CA PHE A 112 -10.05 -28.30 -50.21
C PHE A 112 -8.70 -28.23 -50.92
N GLU A 113 -7.91 -29.29 -50.85
CA GLU A 113 -6.67 -29.41 -51.58
C GLU A 113 -6.96 -29.26 -53.09
N PRO A 114 -6.06 -28.59 -53.83
CA PRO A 114 -6.25 -28.36 -55.27
C PRO A 114 -6.50 -29.66 -56.02
N GLY A 115 -7.61 -29.70 -56.78
CA GLY A 115 -7.97 -30.84 -57.59
C GLY A 115 -8.76 -31.97 -56.91
N VAL A 116 -9.08 -31.86 -55.62
CA VAL A 116 -9.92 -32.85 -54.91
C VAL A 116 -11.31 -32.96 -55.51
N TYR A 117 -11.87 -31.84 -56.02
CA TYR A 117 -13.17 -31.81 -56.69
C TYR A 117 -13.04 -31.18 -58.07
N PRO A 118 -12.58 -31.92 -59.11
CA PRO A 118 -12.32 -31.36 -60.45
C PRO A 118 -13.54 -30.70 -61.08
N GLN A 119 -14.75 -31.13 -60.73
CA GLN A 119 -16.01 -30.56 -61.23
C GLN A 119 -16.25 -29.10 -60.77
N TYR A 120 -15.57 -28.61 -59.73
CA TYR A 120 -15.65 -27.24 -59.20
C TYR A 120 -14.41 -26.40 -59.57
N GLY A 121 -13.47 -26.97 -60.35
CA GLY A 121 -12.21 -26.32 -60.72
C GLY A 121 -11.01 -26.81 -59.92
N ILE A 122 -9.86 -26.13 -60.09
CA ILE A 122 -8.62 -26.47 -59.40
C ILE A 122 -8.74 -26.15 -57.89
N TYR A 123 -9.34 -25.02 -57.60
CA TYR A 123 -9.54 -24.53 -56.25
C TYR A 123 -11.03 -24.61 -55.89
N HIS A 124 -11.35 -25.20 -54.75
CA HIS A 124 -12.73 -25.25 -54.27
C HIS A 124 -12.77 -24.84 -52.81
N GLU A 125 -13.44 -23.72 -52.58
CA GLU A 125 -13.70 -23.21 -51.25
C GLU A 125 -15.14 -22.77 -51.10
N VAL A 126 -15.65 -22.88 -49.88
CA VAL A 126 -16.94 -22.35 -49.44
C VAL A 126 -16.70 -21.47 -48.24
N HIS A 127 -16.99 -20.21 -48.36
CA HIS A 127 -16.86 -19.22 -47.27
C HIS A 127 -18.22 -18.67 -46.89
N ALA A 128 -18.59 -18.84 -45.65
CA ALA A 128 -19.77 -18.21 -45.04
C ALA A 128 -19.31 -17.14 -44.05
N TYR A 129 -19.89 -15.95 -44.11
CA TYR A 129 -19.53 -14.84 -43.20
C TYR A 129 -20.76 -14.02 -42.81
N ARG A 130 -20.68 -13.35 -41.64
CA ARG A 130 -21.72 -12.42 -41.18
C ARG A 130 -21.51 -11.05 -41.84
N SER A 131 -22.61 -10.41 -42.15
CA SER A 131 -22.57 -9.02 -42.56
C SER A 131 -22.05 -8.13 -41.43
N GLN A 132 -21.22 -7.15 -41.75
CA GLN A 132 -20.76 -6.14 -40.76
C GLN A 132 -21.88 -5.17 -40.39
N THR A 133 -22.88 -5.01 -41.29
CA THR A 133 -24.03 -4.11 -41.06
C THR A 133 -25.17 -4.76 -40.30
N ASP A 134 -25.40 -6.05 -40.52
CA ASP A 134 -26.40 -6.86 -39.80
C ASP A 134 -25.81 -8.23 -39.41
N SER A 135 -25.46 -8.39 -38.16
CA SER A 135 -24.86 -9.63 -37.65
C SER A 135 -25.77 -10.88 -37.77
N ASN A 136 -27.05 -10.71 -38.04
CA ASN A 136 -27.98 -11.82 -38.26
C ASN A 136 -27.96 -12.31 -39.73
N GLU A 137 -27.51 -11.48 -40.65
CA GLU A 137 -27.41 -11.83 -42.07
C GLU A 137 -26.12 -12.61 -42.34
N VAL A 138 -26.27 -13.80 -42.89
CA VAL A 138 -25.15 -14.68 -43.24
C VAL A 138 -25.09 -14.82 -44.78
N HIS A 139 -24.00 -14.33 -45.31
CA HIS A 139 -23.64 -14.48 -46.74
C HIS A 139 -22.83 -15.76 -46.95
N VAL A 140 -22.90 -16.30 -48.11
CA VAL A 140 -22.05 -17.42 -48.56
C VAL A 140 -21.48 -17.11 -49.92
N SER A 141 -20.18 -17.25 -50.08
CA SER A 141 -19.48 -17.22 -51.35
C SER A 141 -18.84 -18.57 -51.64
N VAL A 142 -18.74 -18.92 -52.93
CA VAL A 142 -18.15 -20.17 -53.40
C VAL A 142 -17.15 -19.82 -54.45
N ASN A 143 -15.89 -20.22 -54.29
CA ASN A 143 -14.79 -20.00 -55.24
C ASN A 143 -14.56 -18.52 -55.62
N ASP A 144 -14.80 -17.60 -54.67
CA ASP A 144 -14.68 -16.15 -54.92
C ASP A 144 -13.35 -15.55 -54.41
N CYS A 145 -12.42 -16.39 -54.05
CA CYS A 145 -11.12 -15.94 -53.54
C CYS A 145 -10.28 -15.33 -54.69
N LYS A 146 -9.94 -14.03 -54.57
CA LYS A 146 -9.10 -13.31 -55.53
C LYS A 146 -7.64 -13.79 -55.58
N GLN A 147 -7.20 -14.44 -54.48
CA GLN A 147 -5.88 -15.04 -54.35
C GLN A 147 -6.01 -16.51 -53.95
N PRO A 148 -5.07 -17.38 -54.35
CA PRO A 148 -5.11 -18.78 -53.92
C PRO A 148 -5.12 -18.89 -52.41
N TYR A 149 -6.20 -19.38 -51.77
CA TYR A 149 -6.33 -19.62 -50.35
C TYR A 149 -5.20 -20.47 -49.78
N THR A 150 -4.58 -21.30 -50.64
CA THR A 150 -3.45 -22.17 -50.26
C THR A 150 -2.25 -21.42 -49.66
N ARG A 151 -2.15 -20.10 -49.90
CA ARG A 151 -1.13 -19.22 -49.30
C ARG A 151 -1.59 -18.49 -48.05
N GLN A 152 -2.86 -18.57 -47.73
CA GLN A 152 -3.41 -17.91 -46.55
C GLN A 152 -3.02 -18.66 -45.28
N LYS A 153 -2.73 -17.93 -44.20
CA LYS A 153 -2.29 -18.51 -42.91
C LYS A 153 -3.31 -19.49 -42.36
N TRP A 154 -4.60 -19.17 -42.45
CA TRP A 154 -5.69 -20.00 -41.91
C TRP A 154 -5.83 -21.37 -42.61
N TYR A 155 -5.33 -21.48 -43.82
CA TYR A 155 -5.29 -22.74 -44.58
C TYR A 155 -3.94 -23.46 -44.46
N PHE A 156 -2.84 -22.72 -44.69
CA PHE A 156 -1.49 -23.26 -44.76
C PHE A 156 -1.01 -23.85 -43.41
N ILE A 157 -1.24 -23.09 -42.31
CA ILE A 157 -0.69 -23.49 -40.99
C ILE A 157 -1.32 -24.79 -40.49
N PRO A 158 -2.67 -24.96 -40.40
CA PRO A 158 -3.28 -26.18 -39.96
C PRO A 158 -2.94 -27.39 -40.81
N LEU A 159 -2.86 -27.19 -42.11
CA LEU A 159 -2.52 -28.24 -43.06
C LEU A 159 -1.11 -28.80 -42.85
N HIS A 160 -0.12 -27.89 -42.67
CA HIS A 160 1.28 -28.28 -42.46
C HIS A 160 1.57 -28.81 -41.06
N GLN A 161 0.84 -28.34 -40.05
CA GLN A 161 0.97 -28.86 -38.70
C GLN A 161 0.15 -30.12 -38.46
N GLU A 162 -0.71 -30.48 -39.36
CA GLU A 162 -1.59 -31.66 -39.36
C GLU A 162 -2.44 -31.78 -38.07
N LYS A 163 -2.70 -30.67 -37.38
CA LYS A 163 -3.44 -30.62 -36.11
C LYS A 163 -4.34 -29.39 -36.05
N PRO A 164 -5.42 -29.43 -35.23
CA PRO A 164 -6.19 -28.26 -34.93
C PRO A 164 -5.32 -27.19 -34.24
N ILE A 165 -5.45 -25.94 -34.67
CA ILE A 165 -4.62 -24.85 -34.16
C ILE A 165 -5.32 -23.50 -34.28
N TRP A 166 -5.13 -22.65 -33.25
CA TRP A 166 -5.41 -21.23 -33.36
C TRP A 166 -4.28 -20.49 -34.09
N ILE A 167 -4.63 -19.59 -34.96
CA ILE A 167 -3.71 -18.80 -35.77
C ILE A 167 -3.63 -17.40 -35.16
N ASP A 168 -2.43 -16.89 -35.02
CA ASP A 168 -2.24 -15.51 -34.51
C ASP A 168 -3.06 -14.54 -35.39
N PRO A 169 -3.65 -13.52 -34.79
CA PRO A 169 -4.50 -12.58 -35.51
C PRO A 169 -3.81 -11.95 -36.70
N TYR A 170 -4.56 -11.78 -37.76
CA TYR A 170 -4.12 -11.21 -39.02
C TYR A 170 -5.19 -10.33 -39.61
N VAL A 171 -4.76 -9.45 -40.51
CA VAL A 171 -5.68 -8.63 -41.31
C VAL A 171 -6.15 -9.46 -42.46
N ASP A 172 -7.45 -9.65 -42.57
CA ASP A 172 -8.11 -10.29 -43.68
C ASP A 172 -8.78 -9.23 -44.57
N VAL A 173 -8.60 -9.36 -45.85
CA VAL A 173 -9.14 -8.42 -46.86
C VAL A 173 -10.00 -9.22 -47.81
N GLU A 174 -11.23 -9.46 -47.42
CA GLU A 174 -12.21 -10.16 -48.24
C GLU A 174 -13.35 -9.22 -48.68
N HIS A 175 -13.82 -9.38 -49.88
CA HIS A 175 -14.96 -8.62 -50.43
C HIS A 175 -14.85 -7.09 -50.40
N GLY A 176 -13.62 -6.56 -50.26
CA GLY A 176 -13.35 -5.12 -50.14
C GLY A 176 -13.46 -4.56 -48.72
N GLU A 177 -13.70 -5.41 -47.77
CA GLU A 177 -13.71 -5.08 -46.33
C GLU A 177 -12.44 -5.59 -45.67
N THR A 178 -11.89 -4.79 -44.77
CA THR A 178 -10.73 -5.15 -43.97
C THR A 178 -11.18 -5.55 -42.59
N SER A 179 -10.91 -6.78 -42.22
CA SER A 179 -11.26 -7.32 -40.91
C SER A 179 -10.03 -7.81 -40.17
N PHE A 180 -9.92 -7.47 -38.87
CA PHE A 180 -8.90 -8.03 -38.02
C PHE A 180 -9.50 -9.25 -37.30
N ILE A 181 -9.01 -10.43 -37.66
CA ILE A 181 -9.58 -11.72 -37.25
C ILE A 181 -8.50 -12.68 -36.75
N THR A 182 -8.92 -13.65 -35.98
CA THR A 182 -8.18 -14.89 -35.75
C THR A 182 -8.97 -16.09 -36.16
N SER A 183 -8.31 -17.19 -36.42
CA SER A 183 -8.94 -18.37 -36.98
C SER A 183 -8.56 -19.64 -36.23
N TYR A 184 -9.55 -20.49 -36.01
CA TYR A 184 -9.31 -21.87 -35.53
C TYR A 184 -9.40 -22.81 -36.72
N GLY A 185 -8.26 -23.29 -37.17
CA GLY A 185 -8.13 -24.17 -38.36
C GLY A 185 -8.02 -25.64 -37.96
N MET A 186 -8.71 -26.48 -38.67
CA MET A 186 -8.70 -27.95 -38.51
C MET A 186 -8.47 -28.62 -39.87
N PRO A 187 -7.43 -29.45 -40.02
CA PRO A 187 -7.22 -30.21 -41.25
C PRO A 187 -8.31 -31.26 -41.41
N LEU A 188 -8.82 -31.40 -42.64
CA LEU A 188 -9.83 -32.39 -43.04
C LEU A 188 -9.15 -33.61 -43.62
N ARG A 189 -9.62 -34.80 -43.22
CA ARG A 189 -9.09 -36.07 -43.71
C ARG A 189 -10.19 -36.91 -44.36
N ASN A 190 -9.81 -37.60 -45.42
CA ASN A 190 -10.68 -38.61 -46.05
C ASN A 190 -10.74 -39.90 -45.19
N LYS A 191 -11.45 -40.93 -45.69
CA LYS A 191 -11.57 -42.23 -45.01
C LYS A 191 -10.27 -43.00 -45.00
N GLU A 192 -9.38 -42.71 -45.90
CA GLU A 192 -8.06 -43.30 -46.05
C GLU A 192 -7.03 -42.63 -45.15
N GLY A 193 -7.38 -41.48 -44.54
CA GLY A 193 -6.52 -40.69 -43.61
C GLY A 193 -5.73 -39.59 -44.33
N ASP A 194 -5.88 -39.45 -45.64
CA ASP A 194 -5.19 -38.40 -46.39
C ASP A 194 -5.79 -37.02 -46.12
N LEU A 195 -4.93 -36.01 -46.11
CA LEU A 195 -5.34 -34.62 -46.02
C LEU A 195 -6.06 -34.18 -47.30
N VAL A 196 -7.26 -33.64 -47.16
CA VAL A 196 -8.08 -33.21 -48.31
C VAL A 196 -8.51 -31.76 -48.23
N GLY A 197 -8.18 -31.06 -47.16
CA GLY A 197 -8.51 -29.66 -47.00
C GLY A 197 -8.43 -29.17 -45.54
N VAL A 198 -9.02 -28.02 -45.33
CA VAL A 198 -9.08 -27.37 -44.01
C VAL A 198 -10.49 -26.79 -43.76
N LEU A 199 -11.01 -27.01 -42.56
CA LEU A 199 -12.11 -26.25 -42.00
C LEU A 199 -11.55 -25.15 -41.11
N SER A 200 -11.94 -23.91 -41.29
CA SER A 200 -11.54 -22.78 -40.48
C SER A 200 -12.75 -22.00 -39.99
N ALA A 201 -12.78 -21.71 -38.68
CA ALA A 201 -13.73 -20.82 -38.07
C ALA A 201 -13.04 -19.50 -37.71
N HIS A 202 -13.59 -18.38 -38.12
CA HIS A 202 -13.00 -17.06 -37.97
C HIS A 202 -13.77 -16.29 -36.87
N ILE A 203 -13.05 -15.63 -35.99
CA ILE A 203 -13.63 -14.72 -34.95
C ILE A 203 -13.05 -13.32 -35.14
N SER A 204 -13.92 -12.32 -34.92
CA SER A 204 -13.50 -10.92 -34.93
C SER A 204 -12.65 -10.60 -33.71
N MET A 205 -11.51 -10.00 -33.95
CA MET A 205 -10.65 -9.50 -32.89
C MET A 205 -11.19 -8.21 -32.24
N LYS A 206 -12.18 -7.55 -32.84
CA LYS A 206 -12.78 -6.34 -32.28
C LYS A 206 -13.40 -6.60 -30.92
N TRP A 207 -14.27 -7.61 -30.81
CA TRP A 207 -14.86 -8.01 -29.51
C TRP A 207 -13.78 -8.36 -28.48
N PHE A 208 -12.76 -9.09 -28.90
CA PHE A 208 -11.66 -9.50 -28.06
C PHE A 208 -10.83 -8.28 -27.59
N ALA A 209 -10.52 -7.37 -28.53
CA ALA A 209 -9.83 -6.13 -28.23
C ALA A 209 -10.63 -5.26 -27.26
N ASP A 210 -11.93 -5.05 -27.51
CA ASP A 210 -12.82 -4.28 -26.63
C ASP A 210 -12.84 -4.85 -25.21
N LEU A 211 -12.88 -6.18 -25.09
CA LEU A 211 -12.83 -6.84 -23.79
C LEU A 211 -11.49 -6.62 -23.08
N VAL A 212 -10.38 -6.82 -23.77
CA VAL A 212 -9.02 -6.66 -23.19
C VAL A 212 -8.76 -5.20 -22.85
N LEU A 213 -9.05 -4.28 -23.74
CA LEU A 213 -8.82 -2.84 -23.54
C LEU A 213 -9.71 -2.25 -22.43
N SER A 214 -10.83 -2.91 -22.11
CA SER A 214 -11.66 -2.54 -20.96
C SER A 214 -11.07 -2.92 -19.61
N LEU A 215 -9.96 -3.70 -19.57
CA LEU A 215 -9.30 -4.14 -18.35
C LEU A 215 -8.47 -3.01 -17.74
N GLN A 216 -9.10 -2.24 -16.89
CA GLN A 216 -8.46 -1.14 -16.18
C GLN A 216 -8.69 -1.31 -14.67
N PRO A 217 -7.91 -2.17 -13.99
CA PRO A 217 -8.01 -2.30 -12.54
C PRO A 217 -7.65 -0.99 -11.82
N PHE A 218 -6.85 -0.13 -12.46
CA PHE A 218 -6.46 1.22 -12.00
C PHE A 218 -6.60 2.24 -13.14
N PRO A 219 -6.71 3.55 -12.86
CA PRO A 219 -7.05 4.58 -13.85
C PRO A 219 -6.15 4.62 -15.10
N HIS A 220 -4.85 4.43 -14.95
CA HIS A 220 -3.89 4.47 -16.06
C HIS A 220 -3.27 3.10 -16.35
N SER A 221 -3.92 2.03 -15.89
CA SER A 221 -3.50 0.68 -16.27
C SER A 221 -3.92 0.39 -17.71
N HIS A 222 -3.07 -0.35 -18.42
CA HIS A 222 -3.37 -0.78 -19.78
C HIS A 222 -3.17 -2.27 -19.90
N ALA A 223 -4.09 -2.90 -20.64
CA ALA A 223 -3.98 -4.30 -20.97
C ALA A 223 -3.44 -4.46 -22.39
N SER A 224 -2.71 -5.54 -22.61
CA SER A 224 -2.22 -5.94 -23.91
C SER A 224 -2.26 -7.46 -24.05
N VAL A 225 -2.20 -7.94 -25.29
CA VAL A 225 -2.09 -9.37 -25.61
C VAL A 225 -0.88 -9.57 -26.48
N MET A 226 -0.06 -10.54 -26.11
CA MET A 226 1.11 -11.00 -26.87
C MET A 226 0.79 -12.30 -27.58
N GLY A 227 1.16 -12.40 -28.85
CA GLY A 227 1.03 -13.59 -29.68
C GLY A 227 2.10 -14.62 -29.43
N THR A 228 2.00 -15.72 -30.18
CA THR A 228 2.94 -16.85 -30.10
C THR A 228 4.34 -16.49 -30.62
N ASP A 229 4.44 -15.51 -31.49
CA ASP A 229 5.69 -14.98 -32.03
C ASP A 229 6.41 -13.97 -31.09
N GLY A 230 5.70 -13.47 -30.07
CA GLY A 230 6.21 -12.48 -29.14
C GLY A 230 5.88 -11.03 -29.48
N HIS A 231 5.11 -10.80 -30.55
CA HIS A 231 4.59 -9.48 -30.91
C HIS A 231 3.28 -9.18 -30.20
N LEU A 232 3.00 -7.89 -29.98
CA LEU A 232 1.73 -7.46 -29.42
C LEU A 232 0.62 -7.54 -30.46
N ILE A 233 -0.42 -8.28 -30.12
CA ILE A 233 -1.61 -8.47 -30.96
C ILE A 233 -2.65 -7.38 -30.68
N ILE A 234 -2.83 -7.06 -29.41
CA ILE A 234 -3.79 -6.06 -28.92
C ILE A 234 -3.07 -5.16 -27.98
N HIS A 235 -3.21 -3.86 -28.20
CA HIS A 235 -2.63 -2.82 -27.38
C HIS A 235 -3.41 -1.51 -27.57
N PRO A 236 -3.49 -0.62 -26.55
CA PRO A 236 -3.98 0.75 -26.74
C PRO A 236 -3.10 1.50 -27.75
N ASP A 237 -3.70 2.06 -28.79
CA ASP A 237 -2.99 2.71 -29.89
C ASP A 237 -1.98 3.79 -29.49
N SER A 238 -2.25 4.49 -28.39
CA SER A 238 -1.43 5.62 -27.93
C SER A 238 -0.04 5.25 -27.40
N THR A 239 0.22 3.96 -27.13
CA THR A 239 1.47 3.50 -26.50
C THR A 239 2.04 2.25 -27.17
N LEU A 240 1.50 1.86 -28.31
CA LEU A 240 1.87 0.62 -29.01
C LEU A 240 3.37 0.58 -29.34
N GLU A 241 3.90 1.63 -29.96
CA GLU A 241 5.31 1.68 -30.38
C GLU A 241 6.27 1.59 -29.21
N GLU A 242 5.97 2.30 -28.12
CA GLU A 242 6.78 2.29 -26.88
C GLU A 242 6.79 0.90 -26.24
N HIS A 243 5.62 0.27 -26.13
CA HIS A 243 5.48 -1.05 -25.52
C HIS A 243 6.05 -2.16 -26.39
N GLU A 244 5.83 -2.11 -27.69
CA GLU A 244 6.41 -3.07 -28.62
C GLU A 244 7.94 -3.00 -28.59
N ALA A 245 8.52 -1.79 -28.62
CA ALA A 245 9.96 -1.58 -28.48
C ALA A 245 10.50 -2.12 -27.15
N TYR A 246 9.78 -1.89 -26.05
CA TYR A 246 10.15 -2.38 -24.73
C TYR A 246 10.19 -3.92 -24.69
N PHE A 247 9.16 -4.59 -25.21
CA PHE A 247 9.14 -6.06 -25.22
C PHE A 247 10.21 -6.64 -26.15
N GLN A 248 10.44 -6.05 -27.32
CA GLN A 248 11.49 -6.50 -28.25
C GLN A 248 12.88 -6.32 -27.65
N GLU A 249 13.15 -5.19 -26.98
CA GLU A 249 14.38 -4.99 -26.20
C GLU A 249 14.50 -6.02 -25.09
N SER A 250 13.41 -6.27 -24.36
CA SER A 250 13.36 -7.21 -23.26
C SER A 250 13.65 -8.65 -23.68
N PHE A 251 13.23 -9.07 -24.87
CA PHE A 251 13.59 -10.38 -25.42
C PHE A 251 15.10 -10.49 -25.71
N ASN A 252 15.70 -9.42 -26.21
CA ASN A 252 17.08 -9.42 -26.65
C ASN A 252 18.10 -9.12 -25.55
N ASN A 253 17.67 -8.51 -24.45
CA ASN A 253 18.53 -8.10 -23.35
C ASN A 253 18.20 -8.83 -22.03
N PRO A 254 18.96 -9.87 -21.66
CA PRO A 254 18.73 -10.63 -20.42
C PRO A 254 18.86 -9.81 -19.14
N THR A 255 19.46 -8.63 -19.20
CA THR A 255 19.61 -7.73 -18.03
C THR A 255 18.48 -6.72 -17.89
N SER A 256 17.54 -6.70 -18.86
CA SER A 256 16.34 -5.87 -18.79
C SER A 256 15.42 -6.35 -17.67
N ASP A 257 14.82 -5.42 -16.94
CA ASP A 257 13.82 -5.70 -15.90
C ASP A 257 12.57 -6.40 -16.47
N GLY A 258 12.24 -6.16 -17.75
CA GLY A 258 11.16 -6.82 -18.47
C GLY A 258 11.49 -8.21 -19.03
N HIS A 259 12.75 -8.64 -19.03
CA HIS A 259 13.16 -9.90 -19.68
C HIS A 259 12.40 -11.11 -19.16
N LEU A 260 12.31 -11.27 -17.83
CA LEU A 260 11.60 -12.38 -17.21
C LEU A 260 10.10 -12.38 -17.57
N ALA A 261 9.48 -11.20 -17.61
CA ALA A 261 8.09 -11.06 -18.00
C ALA A 261 7.88 -11.46 -19.47
N ALA A 262 8.69 -10.92 -20.37
CA ALA A 262 8.60 -11.20 -21.81
C ALA A 262 8.77 -12.70 -22.12
N ILE A 263 9.82 -13.33 -21.57
CA ILE A 263 10.04 -14.78 -21.73
C ILE A 263 8.91 -15.60 -21.10
N SER A 264 8.47 -15.23 -19.90
CA SER A 264 7.39 -15.95 -19.22
C SER A 264 6.08 -15.88 -19.98
N MET A 265 5.73 -14.71 -20.53
CA MET A 265 4.56 -14.53 -21.39
C MET A 265 4.66 -15.42 -22.64
N LYS A 266 5.80 -15.40 -23.32
CA LYS A 266 6.04 -16.19 -24.53
C LYS A 266 6.01 -17.70 -24.26
N THR A 267 6.48 -18.13 -23.07
CA THR A 267 6.51 -19.55 -22.69
C THR A 267 5.24 -20.01 -21.96
N GLY A 268 4.25 -19.14 -21.82
CA GLY A 268 2.95 -19.50 -21.25
C GLY A 268 2.98 -19.68 -19.72
N HIS A 269 3.80 -18.92 -19.01
CA HIS A 269 3.81 -18.93 -17.56
C HIS A 269 2.94 -17.81 -16.97
N ILE A 270 2.39 -18.06 -15.80
CA ILE A 270 1.62 -17.08 -15.02
C ILE A 270 2.59 -16.34 -14.09
N GLY A 271 2.48 -15.02 -14.01
CA GLY A 271 3.35 -14.29 -13.12
C GLY A 271 3.09 -12.80 -13.05
N HIS A 272 4.01 -12.13 -12.39
CA HIS A 272 4.12 -10.68 -12.35
C HIS A 272 5.59 -10.29 -12.19
N SER A 273 5.94 -9.11 -12.63
CA SER A 273 7.28 -8.53 -12.49
C SER A 273 7.18 -7.03 -12.29
N GLU A 274 8.18 -6.46 -11.66
CA GLU A 274 8.40 -5.01 -11.69
C GLU A 274 9.01 -4.66 -13.05
N ILE A 275 8.55 -3.55 -13.61
CA ILE A 275 9.04 -3.05 -14.89
C ILE A 275 9.24 -1.55 -14.85
N ASN A 276 10.17 -1.06 -15.67
CA ASN A 276 10.37 0.36 -15.89
C ASN A 276 10.21 0.67 -17.38
N MET A 277 9.03 1.12 -17.77
CA MET A 277 8.70 1.41 -19.14
C MET A 277 8.63 2.92 -19.37
N GLY A 278 9.47 3.43 -20.25
CA GLY A 278 9.52 4.87 -20.55
C GLY A 278 9.85 5.76 -19.30
N GLY A 279 10.65 5.26 -18.36
CA GLY A 279 10.97 5.95 -17.11
C GLY A 279 9.87 5.93 -16.06
N ARG A 280 8.80 5.18 -16.27
CA ARG A 280 7.71 4.96 -15.31
C ARG A 280 7.83 3.58 -14.69
N HIS A 281 8.01 3.56 -13.37
CA HIS A 281 7.96 2.31 -12.60
C HIS A 281 6.53 1.80 -12.51
N GLY A 282 6.37 0.49 -12.64
CA GLY A 282 5.09 -0.18 -12.55
C GLY A 282 5.22 -1.68 -12.40
N PHE A 283 4.10 -2.34 -12.43
CA PHE A 283 3.99 -3.79 -12.30
C PHE A 283 3.27 -4.33 -13.53
N ILE A 284 3.85 -5.36 -14.13
CA ILE A 284 3.20 -6.14 -15.16
C ILE A 284 2.69 -7.45 -14.56
N PHE A 285 1.43 -7.75 -14.82
CA PHE A 285 0.78 -9.02 -14.49
C PHE A 285 0.48 -9.74 -15.80
N TYR A 286 0.74 -11.02 -15.89
CA TYR A 286 0.53 -11.76 -17.12
C TYR A 286 -0.04 -13.16 -16.86
N HIS A 287 -0.87 -13.60 -17.79
CA HIS A 287 -1.55 -14.88 -17.75
C HIS A 287 -1.70 -15.44 -19.18
N PRO A 288 -1.32 -16.70 -19.44
CA PRO A 288 -1.51 -17.31 -20.74
C PRO A 288 -2.97 -17.75 -20.95
N PHE A 289 -3.43 -17.69 -22.19
CA PHE A 289 -4.63 -18.39 -22.62
C PHE A 289 -4.29 -19.84 -22.93
N LYS A 290 -5.08 -20.78 -22.40
CA LYS A 290 -4.78 -22.22 -22.50
C LYS A 290 -4.83 -22.74 -23.93
N ASN A 291 -5.77 -22.19 -24.72
CA ASN A 291 -6.11 -22.77 -26.03
C ASN A 291 -5.34 -22.11 -27.17
N ALA A 292 -5.04 -20.82 -27.10
CA ALA A 292 -4.48 -20.07 -28.21
C ALA A 292 -2.95 -19.89 -28.15
N GLY A 293 -2.32 -20.17 -27.02
CA GLY A 293 -0.89 -19.93 -26.81
C GLY A 293 -0.52 -18.45 -26.69
N TRP A 294 -1.51 -17.56 -26.59
CA TRP A 294 -1.31 -16.13 -26.36
C TRP A 294 -1.22 -15.83 -24.87
N SER A 295 -0.71 -14.66 -24.52
CA SER A 295 -0.65 -14.19 -23.14
C SER A 295 -1.25 -12.81 -23.01
N VAL A 296 -2.20 -12.65 -22.09
CA VAL A 296 -2.73 -11.34 -21.71
C VAL A 296 -1.85 -10.76 -20.61
N SER A 297 -1.61 -9.47 -20.67
CA SER A 297 -0.94 -8.74 -19.62
C SER A 297 -1.68 -7.45 -19.26
N ILE A 298 -1.48 -7.01 -18.01
CA ILE A 298 -1.90 -5.68 -17.54
C ILE A 298 -0.69 -4.99 -16.92
N VAL A 299 -0.39 -3.81 -17.41
CA VAL A 299 0.61 -2.91 -16.84
C VAL A 299 -0.09 -1.92 -15.92
N CYS A 300 0.33 -1.90 -14.66
CA CYS A 300 -0.20 -1.02 -13.63
C CYS A 300 0.90 -0.07 -13.15
N PRO A 301 0.81 1.25 -13.39
CA PRO A 301 1.77 2.20 -12.86
C PRO A 301 1.80 2.19 -11.34
N GLU A 302 2.99 2.28 -10.74
CA GLU A 302 3.16 2.33 -9.28
C GLU A 302 2.43 3.54 -8.67
N SER A 303 2.45 4.67 -9.38
CA SER A 303 1.74 5.89 -8.98
C SER A 303 0.24 5.69 -8.76
N ASP A 304 -0.39 4.86 -9.56
CA ASP A 304 -1.84 4.60 -9.45
C ASP A 304 -2.16 3.70 -8.27
N ILE A 305 -1.33 2.68 -8.08
CA ILE A 305 -1.47 1.74 -6.96
C ILE A 305 -1.35 2.48 -5.62
N PHE A 306 -0.40 3.40 -5.52
CA PHE A 306 -0.12 4.12 -4.28
C PHE A 306 -0.74 5.52 -4.20
N SER A 307 -1.54 5.94 -5.19
CA SER A 307 -2.15 7.28 -5.23
C SER A 307 -2.96 7.63 -3.96
N SER A 308 -3.78 6.70 -3.50
CA SER A 308 -4.57 6.86 -2.26
C SER A 308 -3.69 6.85 -1.00
N TYR A 309 -2.61 6.06 -1.01
CA TYR A 309 -1.64 6.01 0.07
C TYR A 309 -0.91 7.35 0.21
N ASP A 310 -0.45 7.95 -0.88
CA ASP A 310 0.26 9.22 -0.87
C ASP A 310 -0.62 10.38 -0.38
N ALA A 311 -1.90 10.35 -0.72
CA ALA A 311 -2.88 11.32 -0.21
C ALA A 311 -3.07 11.19 1.31
N LEU A 312 -3.24 9.96 1.81
CA LEU A 312 -3.35 9.67 3.24
C LEU A 312 -2.06 10.02 3.99
N LEU A 313 -0.90 9.73 3.40
CA LEU A 313 0.40 10.04 3.97
C LEU A 313 0.56 11.55 4.17
N ARG A 314 0.28 12.35 3.15
CA ARG A 314 0.30 13.82 3.25
C ARG A 314 -0.63 14.35 4.33
N LEU A 315 -1.88 13.87 4.35
CA LEU A 315 -2.86 14.27 5.35
C LEU A 315 -2.39 13.92 6.78
N THR A 316 -1.87 12.72 6.96
CA THR A 316 -1.38 12.25 8.26
C THR A 316 -0.16 13.05 8.73
N ILE A 317 0.77 13.39 7.83
CA ILE A 317 1.92 14.24 8.16
C ILE A 317 1.44 15.61 8.63
N ILE A 318 0.48 16.21 7.95
CA ILE A 318 -0.08 17.53 8.33
C ILE A 318 -0.73 17.45 9.71
N ILE A 319 -1.59 16.47 9.95
CA ILE A 319 -2.26 16.26 11.25
C ILE A 319 -1.23 16.04 12.35
N SER A 320 -0.19 15.25 12.05
CA SER A 320 0.90 14.96 12.98
C SER A 320 1.69 16.20 13.38
N LEU A 321 1.99 17.05 12.40
CA LEU A 321 2.70 18.31 12.64
C LEU A 321 1.87 19.25 13.51
N ILE A 322 0.58 19.36 13.23
CA ILE A 322 -0.36 20.14 14.04
C ILE A 322 -0.42 19.60 15.47
N GLY A 323 -0.53 18.26 15.62
CA GLY A 323 -0.56 17.61 16.93
C GLY A 323 0.71 17.87 17.74
N LEU A 324 1.87 17.82 17.10
CA LEU A 324 3.16 18.10 17.74
C LEU A 324 3.28 19.55 18.20
N VAL A 325 2.82 20.51 17.38
CA VAL A 325 2.76 21.92 17.76
C VAL A 325 1.83 22.14 18.93
N LEU A 326 0.63 21.53 18.93
CA LEU A 326 -0.32 21.62 20.03
C LEU A 326 0.25 21.01 21.31
N LEU A 327 0.95 19.87 21.21
CA LEU A 327 1.63 19.26 22.35
C LEU A 327 2.70 20.18 22.94
N ALA A 328 3.51 20.80 22.08
CA ALA A 328 4.53 21.76 22.51
C ALA A 328 3.91 22.97 23.23
N LEU A 329 2.86 23.54 22.66
CA LEU A 329 2.12 24.66 23.27
C LEU A 329 1.50 24.25 24.61
N PHE A 330 0.94 23.07 24.70
CA PHE A 330 0.36 22.53 25.92
C PHE A 330 1.42 22.31 27.01
N CYS A 331 2.59 21.78 26.65
CA CYS A 331 3.72 21.66 27.59
C CYS A 331 4.23 23.02 28.07
N LEU A 332 4.35 23.99 27.16
CA LEU A 332 4.72 25.35 27.55
C LEU A 332 3.68 26.00 28.48
N PHE A 333 2.40 25.79 28.19
CA PHE A 333 1.30 26.26 29.02
C PHE A 333 1.35 25.66 30.45
N ILE A 334 1.48 24.32 30.53
CA ILE A 334 1.62 23.64 31.82
C ILE A 334 2.85 24.14 32.56
N SER A 335 4.00 24.23 31.90
CA SER A 335 5.24 24.71 32.48
C SER A 335 5.08 26.11 33.05
N HIS A 336 4.49 27.02 32.28
CA HIS A 336 4.32 28.41 32.72
C HIS A 336 3.27 28.56 33.81
N TYR A 337 2.14 27.88 33.66
CA TYR A 337 1.00 28.05 34.60
C TYR A 337 1.15 27.26 35.90
N GLN A 338 1.65 26.03 35.85
CA GLN A 338 1.71 25.14 36.99
C GLN A 338 3.03 25.25 37.77
N LEU A 339 4.15 25.43 37.11
CA LEU A 339 5.46 25.24 37.69
C LEU A 339 6.18 26.55 38.01
N LYS A 340 5.88 27.65 37.32
CA LYS A 340 6.46 28.95 37.67
C LYS A 340 6.12 29.41 39.11
N PRO A 341 4.90 29.24 39.62
CA PRO A 341 4.57 29.55 41.00
C PRO A 341 5.39 28.76 42.03
N LEU A 342 5.69 27.48 41.69
CA LEU A 342 6.54 26.64 42.56
C LEU A 342 7.98 27.13 42.62
N GLN A 343 8.53 27.59 41.48
CA GLN A 343 9.86 28.21 41.45
C GLN A 343 9.91 29.47 42.34
N GLN A 344 8.88 30.28 42.31
CA GLN A 344 8.77 31.45 43.14
C GLN A 344 8.77 31.09 44.66
N LEU A 345 8.15 29.96 45.01
CA LEU A 345 8.19 29.46 46.40
C LEU A 345 9.57 28.97 46.80
N VAL A 346 10.28 28.29 45.89
CA VAL A 346 11.67 27.87 46.10
C VAL A 346 12.58 29.09 46.31
N ASP A 347 12.43 30.12 45.49
CA ASP A 347 13.19 31.37 45.62
C ASP A 347 12.85 32.11 46.93
N ALA A 348 11.57 32.10 47.32
CA ALA A 348 11.15 32.66 48.60
C ALA A 348 11.69 31.85 49.80
N ALA A 349 11.73 30.52 49.67
CA ALA A 349 12.35 29.64 50.70
C ALA A 349 13.85 29.92 50.84
N HIS A 350 14.56 30.10 49.73
CA HIS A 350 15.97 30.49 49.75
C HIS A 350 16.19 31.86 50.38
N ARG A 351 15.34 32.86 50.10
CA ARG A 351 15.42 34.16 50.75
C ARG A 351 15.17 34.05 52.25
N MET A 352 14.18 33.25 52.66
CA MET A 352 13.91 32.99 54.08
C MET A 352 15.08 32.29 54.76
N ALA A 353 15.70 31.31 54.13
CA ALA A 353 16.90 30.60 54.61
C ALA A 353 18.10 31.55 54.80
N ASN A 354 18.17 32.61 54.02
CA ASN A 354 19.19 33.67 54.12
C ASN A 354 18.80 34.82 55.08
N GLY A 355 17.71 34.65 55.83
CA GLY A 355 17.28 35.64 56.83
C GLY A 355 16.52 36.84 56.24
N GLN A 356 16.18 36.83 54.96
CA GLN A 356 15.42 37.88 54.29
C GLN A 356 13.90 37.59 54.43
N LEU A 357 13.27 38.06 55.46
CA LEU A 357 11.85 37.85 55.77
C LEU A 357 10.96 39.04 55.33
N ASP A 358 11.59 40.09 54.83
CA ASP A 358 10.91 41.39 54.56
C ASP A 358 10.04 41.39 53.29
N GLU A 359 10.20 40.43 52.39
CA GLU A 359 9.35 40.30 51.19
C GLU A 359 8.26 39.24 51.41
N PRO A 360 7.00 39.64 51.66
CA PRO A 360 5.93 38.64 51.83
C PRO A 360 5.56 37.99 50.51
N VAL A 361 5.40 36.67 50.56
CA VAL A 361 4.83 35.94 49.44
C VAL A 361 3.42 36.44 49.17
N LYS A 362 3.13 36.79 47.87
CA LYS A 362 1.84 37.31 47.46
C LYS A 362 0.73 36.27 47.70
N VAL A 363 -0.47 36.74 48.04
CA VAL A 363 -1.66 35.89 48.19
C VAL A 363 -1.96 35.24 46.86
N SER A 364 -2.10 33.93 46.84
CA SER A 364 -2.58 33.21 45.67
C SER A 364 -4.09 33.14 45.67
N HIS A 365 -4.72 33.59 44.56
CA HIS A 365 -6.16 33.43 44.31
C HIS A 365 -6.50 32.08 43.60
N ARG A 366 -5.52 31.20 43.45
CA ARG A 366 -5.72 29.88 42.88
C ARG A 366 -6.46 28.99 43.86
N THR A 367 -7.40 28.21 43.33
CA THR A 367 -8.20 27.22 44.07
C THR A 367 -7.63 25.81 43.99
N ASP A 368 -6.46 25.65 43.36
CA ASP A 368 -5.75 24.39 43.23
C ASP A 368 -4.69 24.20 44.34
N GLU A 369 -4.04 23.05 44.33
CA GLU A 369 -3.04 22.65 45.31
C GLU A 369 -1.84 23.61 45.35
N VAL A 370 -1.47 24.17 44.18
CA VAL A 370 -0.37 25.13 44.07
C VAL A 370 -0.74 26.41 44.80
N GLY A 371 -1.96 26.89 44.63
CA GLY A 371 -2.47 28.05 45.35
C GLY A 371 -2.54 27.79 46.88
N TYR A 372 -2.98 26.59 47.24
CA TYR A 372 -3.00 26.17 48.63
C TYR A 372 -1.59 26.19 49.27
N VAL A 373 -0.61 25.57 48.61
CA VAL A 373 0.79 25.53 49.07
C VAL A 373 1.37 26.95 49.15
N GLN A 374 1.08 27.84 48.22
CA GLN A 374 1.50 29.24 48.28
C GLN A 374 0.95 29.94 49.52
N ASN A 375 -0.34 29.76 49.79
CA ASN A 375 -0.99 30.39 50.95
C ASN A 375 -0.52 29.82 52.29
N VAL A 376 -0.33 28.50 52.33
CA VAL A 376 0.25 27.85 53.52
C VAL A 376 1.70 28.30 53.76
N PHE A 377 2.50 28.41 52.70
CA PHE A 377 3.86 28.91 52.79
C PHE A 377 3.92 30.36 53.28
N ARG A 378 3.00 31.20 52.79
CA ARG A 378 2.84 32.56 53.27
C ARG A 378 2.49 32.59 54.79
N GLN A 379 1.54 31.74 55.19
CA GLN A 379 1.16 31.64 56.62
C GLN A 379 2.35 31.19 57.48
N MET A 380 3.15 30.25 56.94
CA MET A 380 4.38 29.84 57.59
C MET A 380 5.40 30.99 57.66
N GLN A 381 5.58 31.77 56.58
CA GLN A 381 6.45 32.95 56.59
C GLN A 381 6.01 33.99 57.64
N GLN A 382 4.72 34.26 57.71
CA GLN A 382 4.15 35.16 58.68
C GLN A 382 4.36 34.67 60.12
N SER A 383 4.11 33.37 60.32
CA SER A 383 4.33 32.72 61.63
C SER A 383 5.79 32.78 62.06
N ILE A 384 6.72 32.48 61.13
CA ILE A 384 8.16 32.56 61.37
C ILE A 384 8.58 34.02 61.67
N GLY A 385 8.04 34.98 60.89
CA GLY A 385 8.28 36.41 61.13
C GLY A 385 7.81 36.86 62.49
N GLN A 386 6.61 36.41 62.94
CA GLN A 386 6.11 36.63 64.32
C GLN A 386 6.97 35.96 65.31
N HIS A 387 7.35 34.70 65.11
CA HIS A 387 8.22 33.99 66.05
C HIS A 387 9.60 34.63 66.19
N ILE A 388 10.17 35.14 65.11
CA ILE A 388 11.45 35.86 65.15
C ILE A 388 11.28 37.20 65.88
N ALA A 389 10.18 37.93 65.67
CA ALA A 389 9.87 39.14 66.42
C ALA A 389 9.69 38.82 67.90
N ASP A 390 8.95 37.73 68.19
CA ASP A 390 8.75 37.25 69.55
C ASP A 390 10.09 36.80 70.24
N ILE A 391 10.93 36.09 69.41
CA ILE A 391 12.26 35.64 69.90
C ILE A 391 13.16 36.89 70.10
N THR A 392 13.13 37.87 69.19
CA THR A 392 13.89 39.11 69.39
C THR A 392 13.43 39.85 70.61
N HIS A 393 12.12 39.93 70.81
CA HIS A 393 11.54 40.47 72.05
C HIS A 393 11.86 39.66 73.30
N LEU A 394 11.80 38.31 73.16
CA LEU A 394 12.22 37.41 74.27
C LEU A 394 13.73 37.45 74.55
N THR A 395 14.58 37.65 73.44
CA THR A 395 16.03 37.74 73.66
C THR A 395 16.43 39.02 74.39
N ASP A 396 15.71 40.07 74.20
CA ASP A 396 15.87 41.29 75.03
C ASP A 396 15.38 41.10 76.46
N VAL A 397 14.38 40.21 76.66
CA VAL A 397 13.83 39.84 77.99
C VAL A 397 14.57 38.67 78.63
N LEU A 398 15.10 37.75 77.78
CA LEU A 398 15.63 36.49 78.26
C LEU A 398 17.08 36.19 77.74
N ARG A 399 18.00 37.13 77.93
CA ARG A 399 19.45 36.83 77.84
C ARG A 399 19.87 35.60 78.65
N GLN A 400 18.89 34.96 79.34
CA GLN A 400 19.08 33.84 80.23
C GLN A 400 18.66 32.45 79.69
N ARG A 401 18.03 32.31 78.50
CA ARG A 401 17.65 30.98 78.00
C ARG A 401 18.28 30.66 76.63
N ASN A 402 19.58 30.54 76.62
CA ASN A 402 20.36 30.18 75.48
C ASN A 402 20.20 28.69 75.04
N GLU A 403 19.43 27.88 75.76
CA GLU A 403 19.27 26.46 75.51
C GLU A 403 18.08 26.12 74.57
N ASP A 404 17.01 26.94 74.54
CA ASP A 404 15.84 26.64 73.79
C ASP A 404 16.04 26.94 72.25
N LEU A 405 17.03 27.77 71.88
CA LEU A 405 17.34 28.10 70.51
C LEU A 405 17.97 26.91 69.72
N ARG A 406 18.60 26.03 70.49
CA ARG A 406 19.30 24.87 69.89
C ARG A 406 18.34 23.79 69.45
N LEU A 407 17.22 23.61 70.08
CA LEU A 407 16.20 22.61 69.78
C LEU A 407 15.37 22.95 68.54
N ALA A 408 15.07 24.25 68.34
CA ALA A 408 14.32 24.68 67.16
C ALA A 408 15.13 24.54 65.87
N TYR A 409 16.45 24.68 65.92
CA TYR A 409 17.34 24.54 64.76
C TYR A 409 17.48 23.09 64.28
N ASP A 410 17.49 22.11 65.25
CA ASP A 410 17.59 20.70 64.90
C ASP A 410 16.29 20.18 64.24
N GLN A 411 15.13 20.66 64.66
CA GLN A 411 13.86 20.28 64.05
C GLN A 411 13.68 20.83 62.61
N ALA A 412 14.17 22.06 62.34
CA ALA A 412 14.14 22.63 61.00
C ALA A 412 15.05 21.86 60.02
N ARG A 413 16.20 21.39 60.53
CA ARG A 413 17.18 20.62 59.76
C ARG A 413 16.72 19.19 59.44
N GLU A 414 15.92 18.61 60.30
CA GLU A 414 15.37 17.25 60.11
C GLU A 414 14.21 17.27 59.07
N ALA A 415 13.42 18.36 59.09
CA ALA A 415 12.37 18.57 58.10
C ALA A 415 12.92 18.80 56.68
N ASP A 416 14.07 19.49 56.57
CA ASP A 416 14.74 19.74 55.27
C ASP A 416 15.36 18.44 54.71
N ARG A 417 15.96 17.60 55.57
CA ARG A 417 16.49 16.30 55.18
C ARG A 417 15.43 15.34 54.65
N MET A 418 14.25 15.34 55.25
CA MET A 418 13.15 14.49 54.79
C MET A 418 12.58 14.98 53.46
N LYS A 419 12.55 16.29 53.21
CA LYS A 419 12.10 16.89 51.95
C LYS A 419 13.03 16.49 50.83
N ASP A 420 14.35 16.60 51.02
CA ASP A 420 15.33 16.23 49.98
C ASP A 420 15.33 14.72 49.68
N ALA A 421 15.13 13.88 50.70
CA ALA A 421 15.03 12.42 50.50
C ALA A 421 13.81 12.00 49.70
N VAL A 422 12.69 12.68 49.86
CA VAL A 422 11.46 12.40 49.09
C VAL A 422 11.63 12.85 47.64
N ILE A 423 12.21 14.02 47.40
CA ILE A 423 12.44 14.55 46.03
C ILE A 423 13.47 13.67 45.29
N LEU A 424 14.56 13.25 45.97
CA LEU A 424 15.56 12.37 45.35
C LEU A 424 14.97 11.00 45.01
N ASN A 425 14.21 10.39 45.90
CA ASN A 425 13.58 9.09 45.66
C ASN A 425 12.57 9.13 44.51
N MET A 426 11.88 10.24 44.33
CA MET A 426 10.93 10.42 43.23
C MET A 426 11.62 10.67 41.89
N SER A 427 12.73 11.44 41.91
CA SER A 427 13.56 11.69 40.71
C SER A 427 14.19 10.40 40.17
N ASP A 428 14.74 9.55 41.08
CA ASP A 428 15.34 8.26 40.71
C ASP A 428 14.34 7.29 40.09
N ARG A 429 13.13 7.24 40.59
CA ARG A 429 12.07 6.37 40.04
C ARG A 429 11.60 6.84 38.67
N MET A 430 11.51 8.15 38.45
CA MET A 430 11.22 8.70 37.12
C MET A 430 12.35 8.43 36.12
N GLU A 431 13.61 8.61 36.58
CA GLU A 431 14.76 8.34 35.71
C GLU A 431 14.83 6.87 35.27
N GLN A 432 14.57 5.94 36.20
CA GLN A 432 14.50 4.50 35.87
C GLN A 432 13.38 4.18 34.90
N SER A 433 12.21 4.77 35.07
CA SER A 433 11.08 4.55 34.16
C SER A 433 11.36 5.10 32.76
N VAL A 434 11.94 6.28 32.67
CA VAL A 434 12.33 6.91 31.38
C VAL A 434 13.46 6.13 30.69
N LYS A 435 14.44 5.62 31.44
CA LYS A 435 15.51 4.76 30.88
C LYS A 435 14.96 3.43 30.35
N ALA A 436 14.01 2.82 31.03
CA ALA A 436 13.37 1.59 30.57
C ALA A 436 12.60 1.83 29.25
N ILE A 437 11.91 2.94 29.16
CA ILE A 437 11.22 3.37 27.96
C ILE A 437 12.22 3.59 26.82
N HIS A 438 13.30 4.32 27.07
CA HIS A 438 14.33 4.62 26.06
C HIS A 438 15.01 3.35 25.54
N ALA A 439 15.30 2.39 26.41
CA ALA A 439 15.89 1.12 26.04
C ALA A 439 14.94 0.31 25.12
N THR A 440 13.67 0.23 25.48
CA THR A 440 12.67 -0.53 24.70
C THR A 440 12.43 0.09 23.33
N VAL A 441 12.46 1.41 23.22
CA VAL A 441 12.34 2.14 21.94
C VAL A 441 13.61 1.97 21.09
N GLY A 442 14.79 1.94 21.72
CA GLY A 442 16.05 1.70 21.05
C GLY A 442 16.12 0.31 20.42
N ASP A 443 15.68 -0.69 21.16
CA ASP A 443 15.62 -2.09 20.73
C ASP A 443 14.64 -2.28 19.58
N PHE A 444 13.49 -1.65 19.69
CA PHE A 444 12.47 -1.66 18.66
C PHE A 444 12.95 -1.03 17.33
N ARG A 445 13.62 0.12 17.42
CA ARG A 445 14.19 0.81 16.25
C ARG A 445 15.25 0.01 15.52
N GLN A 446 16.01 -0.82 16.25
CA GLN A 446 17.09 -1.62 15.68
C GLN A 446 16.61 -2.90 14.98
N HIS A 447 15.47 -3.46 15.40
CA HIS A 447 15.02 -4.77 14.95
C HIS A 447 13.71 -4.74 14.16
N VAL A 448 13.08 -3.57 13.95
CA VAL A 448 11.77 -3.42 13.28
C VAL A 448 11.71 -3.99 11.86
N ALA A 449 12.88 -4.07 11.19
CA ALA A 449 12.96 -4.59 9.83
C ALA A 449 12.89 -6.14 9.75
N ASP A 450 13.16 -6.81 10.88
CA ASP A 450 13.27 -8.27 10.96
C ASP A 450 12.17 -8.91 11.84
N MET A 451 11.28 -8.09 12.40
CA MET A 451 10.24 -8.54 13.34
C MET A 451 8.95 -8.90 12.63
N ASP A 452 8.29 -9.94 13.11
CA ASP A 452 6.95 -10.28 12.68
C ASP A 452 5.87 -9.36 13.29
N ALA A 453 4.63 -9.47 12.78
CA ALA A 453 3.52 -8.61 13.22
C ALA A 453 3.16 -8.77 14.70
N ASP A 454 3.39 -9.95 15.27
CA ASP A 454 3.09 -10.24 16.68
C ASP A 454 4.20 -9.72 17.61
N GLU A 455 5.44 -9.79 17.19
CA GLU A 455 6.58 -9.22 17.90
C GLU A 455 6.51 -7.69 17.95
N CYS A 456 6.14 -7.06 16.83
CA CYS A 456 5.90 -5.61 16.78
C CYS A 456 4.76 -5.18 17.70
N ARG A 457 3.71 -5.98 17.79
CA ARG A 457 2.58 -5.73 18.68
C ARG A 457 2.98 -5.87 20.16
N GLN A 458 3.73 -6.89 20.50
CA GLN A 458 4.23 -7.07 21.85
C GLN A 458 5.18 -5.95 22.30
N MET A 459 5.99 -5.42 21.39
CA MET A 459 6.86 -4.28 21.68
C MET A 459 6.06 -2.99 21.86
N ALA A 460 5.06 -2.75 21.02
CA ALA A 460 4.14 -1.63 21.16
C ALA A 460 3.38 -1.68 22.51
N ASP A 461 2.89 -2.86 22.88
CA ASP A 461 2.21 -3.08 24.16
C ASP A 461 3.14 -2.83 25.36
N LYS A 462 4.40 -3.25 25.32
CA LYS A 462 5.40 -2.94 26.35
C LYS A 462 5.66 -1.44 26.48
N ILE A 463 5.74 -0.73 25.36
CA ILE A 463 5.95 0.72 25.35
C ILE A 463 4.71 1.42 25.92
N GLN A 464 3.52 0.98 25.55
CA GLN A 464 2.27 1.48 26.10
C GLN A 464 2.21 1.25 27.61
N GLN A 465 2.54 0.05 28.08
CA GLN A 465 2.57 -0.29 29.52
C GLN A 465 3.52 0.61 30.31
N HIS A 466 4.72 0.87 29.79
CA HIS A 466 5.67 1.77 30.45
C HIS A 466 5.22 3.24 30.42
N THR A 467 4.50 3.64 29.35
CA THR A 467 3.91 4.99 29.24
C THR A 467 2.78 5.15 30.27
N GLU A 468 1.94 4.13 30.44
CA GLU A 468 0.89 4.10 31.46
C GLU A 468 1.50 4.21 32.87
N ILE A 469 2.56 3.44 33.16
CA ILE A 469 3.29 3.51 34.43
C ILE A 469 3.88 4.90 34.68
N THR A 470 4.44 5.53 33.62
CA THR A 470 5.02 6.89 33.74
C THR A 470 3.93 7.93 33.96
N THR A 471 2.80 7.77 33.27
CA THR A 471 1.63 8.64 33.46
C THR A 471 0.99 8.45 34.82
N GLU A 472 0.95 7.22 35.33
CA GLU A 472 0.48 6.90 36.68
C GLU A 472 1.42 7.47 37.73
N LEU A 473 2.74 7.40 37.56
CA LEU A 473 3.73 8.01 38.44
C LEU A 473 3.61 9.54 38.44
N LEU A 474 3.34 10.15 37.26
CA LEU A 474 3.08 11.59 37.16
C LEU A 474 1.74 11.97 37.82
N GLY A 475 0.71 11.16 37.60
CA GLY A 475 -0.59 11.29 38.28
C GLY A 475 -0.52 11.13 39.75
N ASN A 476 0.30 10.20 40.23
CA ASN A 476 0.58 9.98 41.64
C ASN A 476 1.40 11.14 42.25
N LEU A 477 2.33 11.74 41.51
CA LEU A 477 3.06 12.96 41.87
C LEU A 477 2.11 14.15 42.03
N LEU A 478 1.20 14.31 41.09
CA LEU A 478 0.13 15.32 41.14
C LEU A 478 -0.87 15.00 42.27
N GLY A 479 -1.24 13.73 42.43
CA GLY A 479 -2.19 13.27 43.46
C GLY A 479 -1.61 13.23 44.88
N ILE A 480 -0.28 13.18 45.08
CA ILE A 480 0.37 13.35 46.39
C ILE A 480 0.35 14.85 46.79
N ALA A 481 0.39 15.75 45.78
CA ALA A 481 0.14 17.17 46.02
C ALA A 481 -1.32 17.42 46.46
N ASP A 482 -2.28 16.68 45.89
CA ASP A 482 -3.72 16.77 46.17
C ASP A 482 -4.14 16.15 47.49
N ARG A 483 -3.58 14.99 47.87
CA ARG A 483 -3.99 14.27 49.09
C ARG A 483 -3.50 14.88 50.41
N LYS A 484 -2.64 15.91 50.38
CA LYS A 484 -2.27 16.65 51.58
C LYS A 484 -3.32 17.68 52.01
N GLY A 485 -4.39 17.90 51.24
CA GLY A 485 -5.51 18.74 51.62
C GLY A 485 -6.57 18.07 52.50
N GLU A 486 -6.62 16.72 52.59
CA GLU A 486 -7.69 16.01 53.28
C GLU A 486 -7.27 15.33 54.61
N GLY A 487 -6.04 15.48 55.00
CA GLY A 487 -5.50 14.72 56.16
C GLY A 487 -4.90 15.56 57.27
N SER A 488 -5.48 16.70 57.65
CA SER A 488 -5.18 17.30 58.99
C SER A 488 -6.41 18.07 59.47
N LEU A 489 -7.26 17.38 60.14
CA LEU A 489 -8.07 17.85 61.26
C LEU A 489 -7.39 17.45 62.55
#